data_1c60d885777469db36ba49604213eb5a
#
_entry.id   1c60d885777469db36ba49604213eb5a
#
_cell.length_a   1.000
_cell.length_b   1.000
_cell.length_c   1.000
_cell.angle_alpha   90.00
_cell.angle_beta   90.00
_cell.angle_gamma   90.00
#
_symmetry.space_group_name_H-M   'P 1'
#
loop_
_entity.id
_entity.type
_entity.pdbx_description
1 polymer ?
#
loop_
_entity_poly.entity_id
_entity_poly.type
_entity_poly.pdbx_seq_one_letter_code
_entity_poly.pdbx_strand_id
1 'polypeptide(L)'
;MKPLRNPFITSGYESAEYFCDREQESENLIREVTNGNNLALISTRRMGKTGLIQHCFNNPEIKGNYYTFFVDIYATKSLRDLVFSLSRVIVDGLKPFGKKAIESFWNSVKSLQGGITFDPAGNPSFNLQLGDIRSTEATLDEIFRYLEKASRPVIVAIDEFQQVAYYTEKNVEALLRTHIQHCRNARFIFAGSQRHVMGNMFANASRPFYPR
;
A
#
# COMPACT_ATOMS: atom_id res chain seq x y z
N MET A 1 4.85 -23.71 16.97
CA MET A 1 5.63 -22.51 17.29
C MET A 1 5.86 -22.47 18.80
N LYS A 2 7.05 -22.10 19.29
CA LYS A 2 7.22 -21.89 20.73
C LYS A 2 6.48 -20.61 21.13
N PRO A 3 5.65 -20.59 22.17
CA PRO A 3 5.00 -19.38 22.63
C PRO A 3 6.06 -18.33 22.99
N LEU A 4 5.81 -17.09 22.61
CA LEU A 4 6.67 -15.98 23.00
C LEU A 4 6.68 -15.86 24.51
N ARG A 5 7.87 -15.63 25.11
CA ARG A 5 8.01 -15.38 26.54
C ARG A 5 7.33 -14.08 26.97
N ASN A 6 7.19 -13.13 26.06
CA ASN A 6 6.51 -11.86 26.30
C ASN A 6 5.31 -11.76 25.34
N PRO A 7 4.06 -11.77 25.81
CA PRO A 7 2.88 -11.62 24.97
C PRO A 7 2.70 -10.19 24.44
N PHE A 8 3.44 -9.22 24.98
CA PHE A 8 3.34 -7.82 24.55
C PHE A 8 4.34 -7.54 23.43
N ILE A 9 3.85 -7.52 22.19
CA ILE A 9 4.64 -7.15 21.03
C ILE A 9 4.80 -5.63 21.03
N THR A 10 6.05 -5.17 21.10
CA THR A 10 6.39 -3.73 21.13
C THR A 10 6.56 -3.12 19.75
N SER A 11 6.68 -3.93 18.69
CA SER A 11 6.85 -3.48 17.32
C SER A 11 6.36 -4.52 16.31
N GLY A 12 5.70 -4.06 15.25
CA GLY A 12 5.24 -4.91 14.14
C GLY A 12 3.92 -5.64 14.43
N TYR A 13 3.61 -6.60 13.57
CA TYR A 13 2.52 -7.56 13.69
C TYR A 13 3.11 -8.97 13.58
N GLU A 14 2.79 -9.85 14.49
CA GLU A 14 3.33 -11.21 14.48
C GLU A 14 2.27 -12.25 14.08
N SER A 15 1.14 -12.25 14.76
CA SER A 15 0.00 -13.12 14.40
C SER A 15 -1.29 -12.63 15.04
N ALA A 16 -2.42 -13.22 14.64
CA ALA A 16 -3.73 -12.93 15.21
C ALA A 16 -3.80 -13.28 16.70
N GLU A 17 -3.03 -14.29 17.17
CA GLU A 17 -2.98 -14.71 18.57
C GLU A 17 -2.39 -13.63 19.49
N TYR A 18 -1.50 -12.80 18.98
CA TYR A 18 -0.85 -11.70 19.74
C TYR A 18 -1.47 -10.33 19.44
N PHE A 19 -2.53 -10.28 18.63
CA PHE A 19 -3.26 -9.07 18.32
C PHE A 19 -4.53 -9.03 19.15
N CYS A 20 -4.60 -8.15 20.16
CA CYS A 20 -5.71 -8.04 21.11
C CYS A 20 -6.34 -6.65 21.09
N ASP A 21 -7.57 -6.58 21.61
CA ASP A 21 -8.33 -5.37 21.94
C ASP A 21 -8.72 -4.44 20.78
N ARG A 22 -8.74 -4.92 19.52
CA ARG A 22 -9.13 -4.12 18.36
C ARG A 22 -10.04 -4.87 17.37
N GLU A 23 -10.88 -5.73 17.89
CA GLU A 23 -11.78 -6.56 17.09
C GLU A 23 -12.74 -5.69 16.27
N GLN A 24 -13.39 -4.72 16.92
CA GLN A 24 -14.35 -3.84 16.25
C GLN A 24 -13.71 -2.98 15.15
N GLU A 25 -12.50 -2.44 15.39
CA GLU A 25 -11.79 -1.66 14.37
C GLU A 25 -11.34 -2.57 13.21
N SER A 26 -10.94 -3.80 13.49
CA SER A 26 -10.57 -4.79 12.47
C SER A 26 -11.75 -5.18 11.61
N GLU A 27 -12.90 -5.51 12.22
CA GLU A 27 -14.14 -5.80 11.51
C GLU A 27 -14.62 -4.63 10.65
N ASN A 28 -14.58 -3.41 11.21
CA ASN A 28 -14.94 -2.20 10.48
C ASN A 28 -14.03 -1.97 9.27
N LEU A 29 -12.71 -2.12 9.43
CA LEU A 29 -11.76 -1.93 8.35
C LEU A 29 -11.97 -2.96 7.25
N ILE A 30 -12.13 -4.25 7.58
CA ILE A 30 -12.40 -5.32 6.63
C ILE A 30 -13.71 -5.04 5.89
N ARG A 31 -14.79 -4.75 6.61
CA ARG A 31 -16.09 -4.44 6.02
C ARG A 31 -16.02 -3.28 5.03
N GLU A 32 -15.36 -2.19 5.40
CA GLU A 32 -15.29 -1.01 4.52
C GLU A 32 -14.49 -1.29 3.24
N VAL A 33 -13.33 -1.95 3.34
CA VAL A 33 -12.53 -2.26 2.14
C VAL A 33 -13.22 -3.30 1.24
N THR A 34 -13.91 -4.28 1.82
CA THR A 34 -14.68 -5.29 1.04
C THR A 34 -15.92 -4.68 0.41
N ASN A 35 -16.53 -3.67 1.04
CA ASN A 35 -17.62 -2.87 0.45
C ASN A 35 -17.16 -1.89 -0.63
N GLY A 36 -15.87 -1.80 -0.88
CA GLY A 36 -15.34 -0.98 -1.96
C GLY A 36 -14.95 0.43 -1.55
N ASN A 37 -14.84 0.73 -0.26
CA ASN A 37 -14.50 2.05 0.25
C ASN A 37 -12.99 2.24 0.43
N ASN A 38 -12.52 3.46 0.16
CA ASN A 38 -11.20 3.91 0.57
C ASN A 38 -11.27 4.49 1.99
N LEU A 39 -10.23 4.30 2.79
CA LEU A 39 -10.22 4.66 4.20
C LEU A 39 -9.05 5.56 4.57
N ALA A 40 -9.27 6.47 5.51
CA ALA A 40 -8.22 7.22 6.18
C ALA A 40 -8.12 6.81 7.66
N LEU A 41 -6.99 6.21 8.06
CA LEU A 41 -6.67 5.83 9.43
C LEU A 41 -5.80 6.90 10.08
N ILE A 42 -6.43 7.76 10.88
CA ILE A 42 -5.76 8.91 11.49
C ILE A 42 -5.68 8.72 13.00
N SER A 43 -4.47 8.50 13.52
CA SER A 43 -4.23 8.44 14.96
C SER A 43 -2.80 8.86 15.28
N THR A 44 -2.50 9.17 16.53
CA THR A 44 -1.13 9.48 16.97
C THR A 44 -0.17 8.31 16.73
N ARG A 45 1.13 8.59 16.77
CA ARG A 45 2.17 7.55 16.68
C ARG A 45 1.98 6.49 17.77
N ARG A 46 2.41 5.26 17.50
CA ARG A 46 2.38 4.10 18.41
C ARG A 46 0.98 3.62 18.84
N MET A 47 -0.05 4.04 18.13
CA MET A 47 -1.43 3.54 18.34
C MET A 47 -1.76 2.29 17.51
N GLY A 48 -0.76 1.55 17.06
CA GLY A 48 -0.93 0.25 16.42
C GLY A 48 -1.60 0.26 15.03
N LYS A 49 -1.59 1.38 14.27
CA LYS A 49 -2.17 1.45 12.90
C LYS A 49 -1.60 0.38 11.98
N THR A 50 -0.29 0.29 11.91
CA THR A 50 0.43 -0.70 11.10
C THR A 50 0.05 -2.12 11.48
N GLY A 51 0.00 -2.42 12.79
CA GLY A 51 -0.44 -3.72 13.30
C GLY A 51 -1.88 -4.04 12.91
N LEU A 52 -2.82 -3.08 13.00
CA LEU A 52 -4.21 -3.23 12.59
C LEU A 52 -4.32 -3.58 11.08
N ILE A 53 -3.62 -2.85 10.23
CA ILE A 53 -3.61 -3.09 8.77
C ILE A 53 -3.07 -4.49 8.47
N GLN A 54 -1.93 -4.87 9.08
CA GLN A 54 -1.33 -6.18 8.89
C GLN A 54 -2.22 -7.32 9.42
N HIS A 55 -2.92 -7.10 10.54
CA HIS A 55 -3.91 -8.04 11.05
C HIS A 55 -5.04 -8.26 10.04
N CYS A 56 -5.62 -7.18 9.50
CA CYS A 56 -6.66 -7.26 8.49
C CYS A 56 -6.17 -7.96 7.21
N PHE A 57 -4.95 -7.71 6.75
CA PHE A 57 -4.37 -8.37 5.58
C PHE A 57 -4.19 -9.89 5.78
N ASN A 58 -4.00 -10.33 7.02
CA ASN A 58 -3.91 -11.74 7.38
C ASN A 58 -5.27 -12.40 7.67
N ASN A 59 -6.37 -11.63 7.70
CA ASN A 59 -7.70 -12.21 7.84
C ASN A 59 -8.02 -13.14 6.65
N PRO A 60 -8.62 -14.32 6.89
CA PRO A 60 -8.95 -15.28 5.83
C PRO A 60 -9.79 -14.72 4.69
N GLU A 61 -10.69 -13.78 4.96
CA GLU A 61 -11.52 -13.11 3.96
C GLU A 61 -10.68 -12.28 2.98
N ILE A 62 -9.61 -11.67 3.46
CA ILE A 62 -8.71 -10.82 2.65
C ILE A 62 -7.60 -11.65 2.01
N LYS A 63 -6.86 -12.43 2.80
CA LYS A 63 -5.61 -13.10 2.40
C LYS A 63 -5.76 -14.03 1.19
N GLY A 64 -6.89 -14.69 1.04
CA GLY A 64 -7.15 -15.62 -0.06
C GLY A 64 -7.71 -14.95 -1.32
N ASN A 65 -8.34 -13.80 -1.18
CA ASN A 65 -9.19 -13.19 -2.19
C ASN A 65 -8.61 -11.91 -2.80
N TYR A 66 -7.71 -11.24 -2.10
CA TYR A 66 -7.14 -9.94 -2.51
C TYR A 66 -5.63 -10.02 -2.72
N TYR A 67 -5.10 -9.17 -3.59
CA TYR A 67 -3.71 -8.76 -3.53
C TYR A 67 -3.60 -7.64 -2.49
N THR A 68 -2.69 -7.77 -1.53
CA THR A 68 -2.50 -6.79 -0.47
C THR A 68 -1.09 -6.22 -0.52
N PHE A 69 -0.98 -4.89 -0.57
CA PHE A 69 0.29 -4.18 -0.62
C PHE A 69 0.36 -3.16 0.51
N PHE A 70 1.39 -3.26 1.33
CA PHE A 70 1.65 -2.31 2.40
C PHE A 70 2.93 -1.54 2.09
N VAL A 71 2.82 -0.23 1.91
CA VAL A 71 3.95 0.66 1.66
C VAL A 71 4.05 1.72 2.74
N ASP A 72 5.21 1.77 3.41
CA ASP A 72 5.57 2.87 4.31
C ASP A 72 6.36 3.90 3.51
N ILE A 73 5.83 5.13 3.46
CA ILE A 73 6.43 6.23 2.70
C ILE A 73 7.12 7.26 3.60
N TYR A 74 7.40 6.94 4.86
CA TYR A 74 8.05 7.86 5.81
C TYR A 74 9.38 8.43 5.29
N ALA A 75 10.19 7.60 4.65
CA ALA A 75 11.51 8.01 4.16
C ALA A 75 11.48 8.68 2.77
N THR A 76 10.32 8.73 2.11
CA THR A 76 10.21 9.30 0.75
C THR A 76 10.20 10.83 0.80
N LYS A 77 10.80 11.46 -0.23
CA LYS A 77 10.91 12.92 -0.34
C LYS A 77 10.31 13.47 -1.63
N SER A 78 9.92 12.59 -2.54
CA SER A 78 9.45 12.92 -3.88
C SER A 78 8.42 11.92 -4.39
N LEU A 79 7.67 12.30 -5.42
CA LEU A 79 6.79 11.39 -6.15
C LEU A 79 7.57 10.19 -6.71
N ARG A 80 8.82 10.41 -7.14
CA ARG A 80 9.69 9.34 -7.65
C ARG A 80 9.98 8.29 -6.57
N ASP A 81 10.28 8.71 -5.35
CA ASP A 81 10.53 7.81 -4.23
C ASP A 81 9.28 7.00 -3.88
N LEU A 82 8.10 7.64 -3.90
CA LEU A 82 6.81 6.98 -3.67
C LEU A 82 6.56 5.91 -4.74
N VAL A 83 6.71 6.25 -6.02
CA VAL A 83 6.50 5.34 -7.15
C VAL A 83 7.46 4.15 -7.07
N PHE A 84 8.72 4.40 -6.72
CA PHE A 84 9.72 3.37 -6.49
C PHE A 84 9.31 2.42 -5.35
N SER A 85 8.94 2.98 -4.19
CA SER A 85 8.53 2.20 -3.01
C SER A 85 7.29 1.37 -3.31
N LEU A 86 6.31 1.95 -4.00
CA LEU A 86 5.09 1.25 -4.41
C LEU A 86 5.39 0.11 -5.38
N SER A 87 6.22 0.35 -6.39
CA SER A 87 6.64 -0.69 -7.35
C SER A 87 7.29 -1.88 -6.67
N ARG A 88 8.22 -1.60 -5.74
CA ARG A 88 8.93 -2.61 -4.96
C ARG A 88 7.98 -3.45 -4.11
N VAL A 89 7.07 -2.81 -3.40
CA VAL A 89 6.11 -3.49 -2.53
C VAL A 89 5.13 -4.34 -3.33
N ILE A 90 4.68 -3.88 -4.50
CA ILE A 90 3.82 -4.68 -5.40
C ILE A 90 4.55 -5.94 -5.85
N VAL A 91 5.76 -5.80 -6.33
CA VAL A 91 6.57 -6.94 -6.78
C VAL A 91 6.80 -7.94 -5.65
N ASP A 92 7.17 -7.47 -4.45
CA ASP A 92 7.37 -8.33 -3.28
C ASP A 92 6.07 -9.02 -2.84
N GLY A 93 4.95 -8.30 -2.84
CA GLY A 93 3.63 -8.81 -2.48
C GLY A 93 3.05 -9.81 -3.48
N LEU A 94 3.53 -9.81 -4.73
CA LEU A 94 3.10 -10.77 -5.75
C LEU A 94 3.88 -12.10 -5.69
N LYS A 95 5.00 -12.18 -4.97
CA LYS A 95 5.80 -13.42 -4.85
C LYS A 95 5.00 -14.66 -4.44
N PRO A 96 4.11 -14.59 -3.43
CA PRO A 96 3.29 -15.74 -3.02
C PRO A 96 2.34 -16.25 -4.09
N PHE A 97 2.01 -15.43 -5.10
CA PHE A 97 1.10 -15.76 -6.19
C PHE A 97 1.80 -16.31 -7.44
N GLY A 98 3.13 -16.46 -7.36
CA GLY A 98 3.95 -17.12 -8.36
C GLY A 98 4.40 -16.23 -9.52
N LYS A 99 5.22 -16.82 -10.38
CA LYS A 99 5.90 -16.16 -11.49
C LYS A 99 4.96 -15.37 -12.43
N LYS A 100 3.80 -15.96 -12.77
CA LYS A 100 2.84 -15.33 -13.70
C LYS A 100 2.28 -13.99 -13.19
N ALA A 101 2.04 -13.88 -11.88
CA ALA A 101 1.55 -12.64 -11.27
C ALA A 101 2.59 -11.52 -11.38
N ILE A 102 3.86 -11.86 -11.15
CA ILE A 102 4.98 -10.93 -11.24
C ILE A 102 5.23 -10.51 -12.69
N GLU A 103 5.24 -11.47 -13.62
CA GLU A 103 5.39 -11.17 -15.07
C GLU A 103 4.26 -10.28 -15.58
N SER A 104 3.04 -10.47 -15.09
CA SER A 104 1.89 -9.60 -15.44
C SER A 104 2.11 -8.16 -15.02
N PHE A 105 2.62 -7.93 -13.81
CA PHE A 105 3.00 -6.58 -13.36
C PHE A 105 4.11 -5.99 -14.25
N TRP A 106 5.18 -6.74 -14.45
CA TRP A 106 6.34 -6.29 -15.21
C TRP A 106 6.05 -5.95 -16.66
N ASN A 107 5.20 -6.76 -17.30
CA ASN A 107 4.73 -6.51 -18.66
C ASN A 107 3.80 -5.28 -18.76
N SER A 108 3.18 -4.90 -17.65
CA SER A 108 2.27 -3.74 -17.58
C SER A 108 3.00 -2.43 -17.30
N VAL A 109 4.15 -2.48 -16.60
CA VAL A 109 4.89 -1.28 -16.16
C VAL A 109 6.19 -1.15 -16.97
N LYS A 110 6.06 -0.69 -18.23
CA LYS A 110 7.16 -0.63 -19.19
C LYS A 110 8.17 0.50 -18.93
N SER A 111 7.77 1.51 -18.17
CA SER A 111 8.65 2.63 -17.78
C SER A 111 9.62 2.24 -16.65
N LEU A 112 9.46 1.06 -16.05
CA LEU A 112 10.46 0.47 -15.17
C LEU A 112 11.46 -0.35 -15.99
N GLN A 113 12.74 -0.02 -15.86
CA GLN A 113 13.83 -0.72 -16.58
C GLN A 113 14.53 -1.80 -15.75
N GLY A 114 14.17 -1.99 -14.49
CA GLY A 114 14.77 -2.98 -13.62
C GLY A 114 14.68 -4.41 -14.18
N GLY A 115 15.63 -5.25 -13.82
CA GLY A 115 15.67 -6.66 -14.25
C GLY A 115 14.97 -7.57 -13.26
N ILE A 116 14.17 -8.51 -13.77
CA ILE A 116 13.81 -9.71 -13.03
C ILE A 116 14.79 -10.81 -13.45
N THR A 117 15.50 -11.36 -12.48
CA THR A 117 16.24 -12.60 -12.67
C THR A 117 15.54 -13.70 -11.87
N PHE A 118 15.53 -14.89 -12.41
CA PHE A 118 15.02 -16.06 -11.68
C PHE A 118 16.18 -16.97 -11.34
N ASP A 119 16.21 -17.45 -10.10
CA ASP A 119 17.15 -18.50 -9.73
C ASP A 119 16.79 -19.86 -10.41
N PRO A 120 17.67 -20.87 -10.37
CA PRO A 120 17.38 -22.18 -10.94
C PRO A 120 16.14 -22.86 -10.34
N ALA A 121 15.71 -22.48 -9.14
CA ALA A 121 14.50 -22.97 -8.48
C ALA A 121 13.24 -22.18 -8.91
N GLY A 122 13.40 -21.16 -9.78
CA GLY A 122 12.31 -20.32 -10.27
C GLY A 122 11.90 -19.18 -9.32
N ASN A 123 12.65 -18.93 -8.25
CA ASN A 123 12.38 -17.81 -7.36
C ASN A 123 12.82 -16.50 -8.01
N PRO A 124 11.97 -15.47 -8.00
CA PRO A 124 12.32 -14.18 -8.58
C PRO A 124 13.29 -13.42 -7.67
N SER A 125 14.36 -12.94 -8.25
CA SER A 125 15.24 -11.93 -7.67
C SER A 125 15.05 -10.61 -8.41
N PHE A 126 14.81 -9.55 -7.67
CA PHE A 126 14.52 -8.23 -8.23
C PHE A 126 15.70 -7.31 -7.98
N ASN A 127 16.17 -6.70 -9.03
CA ASN A 127 17.16 -5.63 -8.95
C ASN A 127 16.50 -4.33 -9.44
N LEU A 128 15.63 -3.75 -8.60
CA LEU A 128 14.99 -2.47 -8.88
C LEU A 128 15.77 -1.37 -8.17
N GLN A 129 16.29 -0.41 -8.93
CA GLN A 129 16.95 0.79 -8.44
C GLN A 129 16.11 2.03 -8.77
N LEU A 130 16.30 3.10 -7.99
CA LEU A 130 15.60 4.36 -8.24
C LEU A 130 15.87 4.92 -9.64
N GLY A 131 17.06 4.63 -10.19
CA GLY A 131 17.45 5.00 -11.56
C GLY A 131 16.64 4.32 -12.66
N ASP A 132 16.01 3.19 -12.37
CA ASP A 132 15.26 2.39 -13.35
C ASP A 132 13.91 3.01 -13.76
N ILE A 133 13.45 4.03 -13.05
CA ILE A 133 12.24 4.78 -13.41
C ILE A 133 12.60 5.81 -14.48
N ARG A 134 12.19 5.59 -15.73
CA ARG A 134 12.40 6.53 -16.84
C ARG A 134 11.55 7.79 -16.72
N SER A 135 10.28 7.62 -16.39
CA SER A 135 9.30 8.69 -16.24
C SER A 135 8.41 8.37 -15.03
N THR A 136 8.47 9.21 -14.02
CA THR A 136 7.73 9.01 -12.76
C THR A 136 6.22 8.97 -12.99
N GLU A 137 5.69 9.92 -13.77
CA GLU A 137 4.25 9.99 -14.05
C GLU A 137 3.77 8.83 -14.92
N ALA A 138 4.55 8.46 -15.96
CA ALA A 138 4.21 7.31 -16.78
C ALA A 138 4.24 5.99 -15.97
N THR A 139 5.22 5.82 -15.10
CA THR A 139 5.30 4.64 -14.21
C THR A 139 4.11 4.60 -13.26
N LEU A 140 3.73 5.73 -12.68
CA LEU A 140 2.55 5.82 -11.80
C LEU A 140 1.27 5.41 -12.55
N ASP A 141 1.06 5.96 -13.75
CA ASP A 141 -0.09 5.64 -14.59
C ASP A 141 -0.13 4.15 -14.97
N GLU A 142 1.01 3.56 -15.33
CA GLU A 142 1.13 2.14 -15.63
C GLU A 142 0.85 1.25 -14.41
N ILE A 143 1.31 1.64 -13.20
CA ILE A 143 0.98 0.94 -11.95
C ILE A 143 -0.52 0.98 -11.72
N PHE A 144 -1.18 2.13 -11.81
CA PHE A 144 -2.62 2.21 -11.59
C PHE A 144 -3.42 1.43 -12.63
N ARG A 145 -2.97 1.42 -13.89
CA ARG A 145 -3.55 0.54 -14.94
C ARG A 145 -3.38 -0.95 -14.61
N TYR A 146 -2.24 -1.34 -14.05
CA TYR A 146 -2.04 -2.70 -13.58
C TYR A 146 -2.99 -3.04 -12.42
N LEU A 147 -3.10 -2.18 -11.41
CA LEU A 147 -4.00 -2.38 -10.27
C LEU A 147 -5.46 -2.53 -10.72
N GLU A 148 -5.90 -1.72 -11.69
CA GLU A 148 -7.26 -1.79 -12.25
C GLU A 148 -7.51 -3.11 -12.99
N LYS A 149 -6.51 -3.64 -13.69
CA LYS A 149 -6.62 -4.86 -14.50
C LYS A 149 -6.14 -6.12 -13.80
N ALA A 150 -5.74 -6.02 -12.53
CA ALA A 150 -5.25 -7.16 -11.77
C ALA A 150 -6.31 -8.28 -11.70
N SER A 151 -5.84 -9.53 -11.74
CA SER A 151 -6.71 -10.72 -11.76
C SER A 151 -7.48 -10.95 -10.45
N ARG A 152 -7.13 -10.21 -9.40
CA ARG A 152 -7.82 -10.17 -8.11
C ARG A 152 -8.02 -8.72 -7.70
N PRO A 153 -9.05 -8.42 -6.88
CA PRO A 153 -9.17 -7.10 -6.28
C PRO A 153 -7.94 -6.80 -5.40
N VAL A 154 -7.62 -5.55 -5.29
CA VAL A 154 -6.39 -5.08 -4.66
C VAL A 154 -6.70 -4.22 -3.44
N ILE A 155 -5.91 -4.34 -2.38
CA ILE A 155 -5.90 -3.40 -1.26
C ILE A 155 -4.48 -2.85 -1.12
N VAL A 156 -4.34 -1.53 -1.22
CA VAL A 156 -3.08 -0.81 -1.04
C VAL A 156 -3.15 0.03 0.22
N ALA A 157 -2.35 -0.32 1.22
CA ALA A 157 -2.20 0.52 2.41
C ALA A 157 -0.93 1.37 2.29
N ILE A 158 -1.09 2.67 2.43
CA ILE A 158 0.01 3.64 2.39
C ILE A 158 0.15 4.23 3.78
N ASP A 159 1.20 3.81 4.50
CA ASP A 159 1.49 4.31 5.83
C ASP A 159 2.31 5.60 5.78
N GLU A 160 2.12 6.46 6.77
CA GLU A 160 2.68 7.82 6.89
C GLU A 160 2.31 8.71 5.68
N PHE A 161 1.06 8.58 5.19
CA PHE A 161 0.57 9.24 3.97
C PHE A 161 0.70 10.77 4.00
N GLN A 162 0.70 11.40 5.17
CA GLN A 162 0.97 12.83 5.28
C GLN A 162 2.31 13.27 4.67
N GLN A 163 3.24 12.32 4.42
CA GLN A 163 4.52 12.62 3.78
C GLN A 163 4.36 13.23 2.39
N VAL A 164 3.30 12.89 1.68
CA VAL A 164 2.96 13.47 0.36
C VAL A 164 2.82 14.99 0.41
N ALA A 165 2.34 15.54 1.53
CA ALA A 165 2.20 16.99 1.69
C ALA A 165 3.54 17.75 1.75
N TYR A 166 4.64 17.05 1.95
CA TYR A 166 5.99 17.62 2.05
C TYR A 166 6.84 17.40 0.79
N TYR A 167 6.28 16.78 -0.25
CA TYR A 167 7.01 16.60 -1.51
C TYR A 167 7.26 17.94 -2.20
N THR A 168 8.37 18.03 -2.90
CA THR A 168 8.77 19.26 -3.60
C THR A 168 7.96 19.51 -4.88
N GLU A 169 7.44 18.44 -5.48
CA GLU A 169 6.61 18.51 -6.67
C GLU A 169 5.21 19.05 -6.33
N LYS A 170 4.72 19.95 -7.18
CA LYS A 170 3.38 20.52 -7.03
C LYS A 170 2.32 19.52 -7.47
N ASN A 171 1.14 19.62 -6.84
CA ASN A 171 -0.07 18.87 -7.26
C ASN A 171 -0.02 17.35 -7.10
N VAL A 172 0.92 16.77 -6.34
CA VAL A 172 1.01 15.32 -6.14
C VAL A 172 -0.27 14.74 -5.54
N GLU A 173 -0.90 15.43 -4.59
CA GLU A 173 -2.19 15.00 -4.03
C GLU A 173 -3.28 14.92 -5.10
N ALA A 174 -3.37 15.92 -5.99
CA ALA A 174 -4.36 15.94 -7.06
C ALA A 174 -4.11 14.82 -8.08
N LEU A 175 -2.85 14.59 -8.41
CA LEU A 175 -2.43 13.51 -9.31
C LEU A 175 -2.81 12.14 -8.73
N LEU A 176 -2.43 11.86 -7.50
CA LEU A 176 -2.79 10.61 -6.81
C LEU A 176 -4.30 10.43 -6.72
N ARG A 177 -5.04 11.49 -6.33
CA ARG A 177 -6.49 11.45 -6.27
C ARG A 177 -7.12 11.07 -7.62
N THR A 178 -6.63 11.65 -8.71
CA THR A 178 -7.14 11.35 -10.06
C THR A 178 -6.97 9.87 -10.38
N HIS A 179 -5.81 9.30 -10.15
CA HIS A 179 -5.58 7.87 -10.38
C HIS A 179 -6.45 6.99 -9.48
N ILE A 180 -6.54 7.31 -8.20
CA ILE A 180 -7.33 6.55 -7.22
C ILE A 180 -8.82 6.52 -7.58
N GLN A 181 -9.38 7.66 -8.01
CA GLN A 181 -10.79 7.73 -8.39
C GLN A 181 -11.15 6.87 -9.60
N HIS A 182 -10.21 6.67 -10.51
CA HIS A 182 -10.42 5.86 -11.71
C HIS A 182 -10.07 4.38 -11.51
N CYS A 183 -9.46 4.02 -10.38
CA CYS A 183 -9.06 2.64 -10.06
C CYS A 183 -10.15 1.93 -9.25
N ARG A 184 -11.06 1.22 -9.95
CA ARG A 184 -12.21 0.55 -9.31
C ARG A 184 -11.90 -0.82 -8.76
N ASN A 185 -10.81 -1.45 -9.22
CA ASN A 185 -10.38 -2.77 -8.74
C ASN A 185 -9.42 -2.70 -7.54
N ALA A 186 -9.00 -1.49 -7.14
CA ALA A 186 -8.18 -1.29 -5.95
C ALA A 186 -8.87 -0.43 -4.89
N ARG A 187 -8.60 -0.73 -3.62
CA ARG A 187 -9.01 0.06 -2.45
C ARG A 187 -7.77 0.55 -1.73
N PHE A 188 -7.87 1.75 -1.18
CA PHE A 188 -6.74 2.43 -0.57
C PHE A 188 -7.01 2.70 0.91
N ILE A 189 -6.03 2.36 1.75
CA ILE A 189 -5.99 2.70 3.17
C ILE A 189 -4.87 3.71 3.37
N PHE A 190 -5.23 4.94 3.67
CA PHE A 190 -4.30 6.03 3.96
C PHE A 190 -4.07 6.10 5.45
N ALA A 191 -2.96 5.59 5.95
CA ALA A 191 -2.61 5.67 7.36
C ALA A 191 -1.66 6.85 7.61
N GLY A 192 -1.87 7.56 8.72
CA GLY A 192 -1.01 8.69 9.08
C GLY A 192 -1.03 9.02 10.55
N SER A 193 0.12 9.54 11.02
CA SER A 193 0.33 9.86 12.44
C SER A 193 0.20 11.35 12.76
N GLN A 194 0.29 12.23 11.78
CA GLN A 194 0.16 13.68 11.95
C GLN A 194 -1.30 14.09 11.75
N ARG A 195 -2.09 14.06 12.83
CA ARG A 195 -3.53 14.33 12.81
C ARG A 195 -3.91 15.62 12.09
N HIS A 196 -3.18 16.70 12.34
CA HIS A 196 -3.48 18.01 11.74
C HIS A 196 -3.28 17.97 10.21
N VAL A 197 -2.18 17.41 9.73
CA VAL A 197 -1.89 17.31 8.29
C VAL A 197 -2.90 16.39 7.60
N MET A 198 -3.11 15.19 8.15
CA MET A 198 -4.08 14.23 7.61
C MET A 198 -5.51 14.80 7.64
N GLY A 199 -5.91 15.46 8.74
CA GLY A 199 -7.21 16.13 8.84
C GLY A 199 -7.35 17.21 7.77
N ASN A 200 -6.33 18.01 7.52
CA ASN A 200 -6.36 19.00 6.45
C ASN A 200 -6.47 18.33 5.07
N MET A 201 -5.76 17.23 4.79
CA MET A 201 -5.81 16.51 3.51
C MET A 201 -7.21 15.94 3.21
N PHE A 202 -7.87 15.35 4.21
CA PHE A 202 -9.12 14.58 4.02
C PHE A 202 -10.41 15.32 4.43
N ALA A 203 -10.34 16.31 5.31
CA ALA A 203 -11.51 17.02 5.82
C ALA A 203 -11.62 18.48 5.33
N ASN A 204 -10.62 19.03 4.63
CA ASN A 204 -10.68 20.39 4.09
C ASN A 204 -11.24 20.38 2.67
N ALA A 205 -12.37 21.10 2.45
CA ALA A 205 -13.07 21.16 1.16
C ALA A 205 -12.22 21.69 -0.01
N SER A 206 -11.13 22.43 0.26
CA SER A 206 -10.22 22.93 -0.76
C SER A 206 -9.17 21.90 -1.20
N ARG A 207 -9.07 20.75 -0.51
CA ARG A 207 -8.04 19.74 -0.77
C ARG A 207 -8.54 18.61 -1.67
N PRO A 208 -7.63 17.99 -2.47
CA PRO A 208 -8.00 16.96 -3.43
C PRO A 208 -8.70 15.74 -2.81
N PHE A 209 -8.31 15.29 -1.62
CA PHE A 209 -8.87 14.11 -0.97
C PHE A 209 -10.15 14.33 -0.19
N TYR A 210 -10.70 15.56 -0.18
CA TYR A 210 -12.00 15.81 0.43
C TYR A 210 -13.10 14.97 -0.25
N PRO A 211 -13.95 14.23 0.51
CA PRO A 211 -15.06 13.47 -0.07
C PRO A 211 -16.07 14.43 -0.74
N ARG A 212 -16.47 14.11 -1.97
CA ARG A 212 -17.53 14.83 -2.70
C ARG A 212 -18.74 13.95 -2.82
#